data_96fd7dee2d3fda7cac3fbaf371198f0e
#
_entry.id   96fd7dee2d3fda7cac3fbaf371198f0e
#
_cell.length_a   1.000
_cell.length_b   1.000
_cell.length_c   1.000
_cell.angle_alpha   90.00
_cell.angle_beta   90.00
_cell.angle_gamma   90.00
#
_symmetry.space_group_name_H-M   'P 1'
#
loop_
_entity.id
_entity.type
_entity.pdbx_description
1 polymer ?
#
loop_
_entity_poly.entity_id
_entity_poly.type
_entity_poly.pdbx_seq_one_letter_code
_entity_poly.pdbx_strand_id
1 'polypeptide(L)'
;MPNVGSFGDPALLVNLAVAAEEHGWDGFFVWDHQLWWDPEWYVADPVVVIAAVAARTARIRIGILVNLLARRRVGKVARESVTLDQLSQGRLVVGAGLGARAEEFTAFGEPGEAKERAARLDESLDLLDALWTREPVTFRGEHLTATDVTMLPRPVQRPRIPVWCGGRWPVKAPFRRAARWDGVMPTHTGYGLGETMPPEELLAAVRYTREHRTAPGPFDVALEGRTDGTAPDRGGQHVVPYVGAGLTWWIEALGWWRGTPEDAMTRITQGPPRRARLRGRCGHAVLVGVPDGLGPVAGARLGEDPVDVGLDRGVAQEQALGDLGVAQARCEQGQHLGLAGGEPVRRCARTRTESGTCA
;
A
#
# COMPACT_ATOMS: atom_id res chain seq x y z
N MET A 1 -4.51 1.72 8.53
CA MET A 1 -4.94 0.50 9.24
C MET A 1 -3.76 -0.43 9.39
N PRO A 2 -3.43 -0.95 10.57
CA PRO A 2 -2.46 -2.02 10.70
C PRO A 2 -2.94 -3.29 10.00
N ASN A 3 -2.00 -4.13 9.54
CA ASN A 3 -2.27 -5.45 8.98
C ASN A 3 -1.87 -6.57 9.94
N VAL A 4 -1.83 -6.28 11.23
CA VAL A 4 -1.29 -7.17 12.28
C VAL A 4 -2.19 -7.24 13.52
N GLY A 5 -2.03 -8.29 14.33
CA GLY A 5 -2.75 -8.49 15.58
C GLY A 5 -4.24 -8.65 15.40
N SER A 6 -5.06 -7.95 16.18
CA SER A 6 -6.51 -7.96 16.06
C SER A 6 -7.02 -7.39 14.72
N PHE A 7 -6.16 -6.69 13.98
CA PHE A 7 -6.42 -6.19 12.62
C PHE A 7 -5.76 -7.05 11.54
N GLY A 8 -5.19 -8.20 11.89
CA GLY A 8 -4.52 -9.12 10.95
C GLY A 8 -5.48 -10.02 10.17
N ASP A 9 -6.80 -9.92 10.36
CA ASP A 9 -7.78 -10.64 9.57
C ASP A 9 -8.05 -9.91 8.24
N PRO A 10 -7.76 -10.52 7.08
CA PRO A 10 -7.99 -9.90 5.78
C PRO A 10 -9.47 -9.62 5.49
N ALA A 11 -10.39 -10.45 5.96
CA ALA A 11 -11.83 -10.23 5.77
C ALA A 11 -12.31 -9.01 6.56
N LEU A 12 -11.82 -8.83 7.79
CA LEU A 12 -12.07 -7.62 8.58
C LEU A 12 -11.59 -6.37 7.85
N LEU A 13 -10.35 -6.36 7.35
CA LEU A 13 -9.79 -5.19 6.65
C LEU A 13 -10.60 -4.81 5.42
N VAL A 14 -11.07 -5.80 4.64
CA VAL A 14 -11.95 -5.56 3.49
C VAL A 14 -13.28 -4.96 3.92
N ASN A 15 -13.89 -5.48 4.99
CA ASN A 15 -15.17 -4.96 5.50
C ASN A 15 -15.03 -3.53 6.03
N LEU A 16 -13.93 -3.19 6.72
CA LEU A 16 -13.63 -1.83 7.16
C LEU A 16 -13.48 -0.86 5.97
N ALA A 17 -12.85 -1.33 4.88
CA ALA A 17 -12.69 -0.52 3.67
C ALA A 17 -14.02 -0.24 2.95
N VAL A 18 -14.89 -1.26 2.85
CA VAL A 18 -16.24 -1.11 2.30
C VAL A 18 -17.05 -0.13 3.14
N ALA A 19 -17.06 -0.31 4.46
CA ALA A 19 -17.73 0.60 5.38
C ALA A 19 -17.17 2.05 5.26
N ALA A 20 -15.86 2.21 5.08
CA ALA A 20 -15.25 3.52 4.88
C ALA A 20 -15.81 4.19 3.61
N GLU A 21 -15.91 3.47 2.50
CA GLU A 21 -16.51 4.01 1.28
C GLU A 21 -17.98 4.40 1.45
N GLU A 22 -18.77 3.55 2.09
CA GLU A 22 -20.20 3.76 2.34
C GLU A 22 -20.45 4.99 3.24
N HIS A 23 -19.54 5.27 4.18
CA HIS A 23 -19.66 6.39 5.11
C HIS A 23 -18.87 7.64 4.71
N GLY A 24 -18.49 7.74 3.42
CA GLY A 24 -18.00 8.99 2.84
C GLY A 24 -16.51 9.27 3.05
N TRP A 25 -15.71 8.29 3.44
CA TRP A 25 -14.27 8.42 3.44
C TRP A 25 -13.72 8.39 2.01
N ASP A 26 -12.56 9.01 1.80
CA ASP A 26 -11.95 9.17 0.47
C ASP A 26 -10.78 8.22 0.22
N GLY A 27 -10.32 7.53 1.25
CA GLY A 27 -9.21 6.58 1.13
C GLY A 27 -9.20 5.50 2.20
N PHE A 28 -8.58 4.38 1.87
CA PHE A 28 -8.29 3.29 2.80
C PHE A 28 -6.87 2.78 2.55
N PHE A 29 -6.04 2.80 3.59
CA PHE A 29 -4.64 2.43 3.49
C PHE A 29 -4.28 1.42 4.58
N VAL A 30 -3.43 0.45 4.24
CA VAL A 30 -2.92 -0.56 5.18
C VAL A 30 -1.41 -0.43 5.35
N TRP A 31 -0.89 -0.99 6.42
CA TRP A 31 0.56 -1.09 6.65
C TRP A 31 1.16 -2.26 5.87
N ASP A 32 2.52 -2.38 5.89
CA ASP A 32 3.29 -3.46 5.30
C ASP A 32 4.22 -4.09 6.35
N HIS A 33 3.66 -4.93 7.21
CA HIS A 33 4.44 -5.79 8.09
C HIS A 33 4.39 -7.24 7.59
N GLN A 34 5.51 -7.96 7.70
CA GLN A 34 5.62 -9.40 7.44
C GLN A 34 5.73 -10.19 8.73
N LEU A 35 6.31 -9.58 9.76
CA LEU A 35 6.48 -10.15 11.08
C LEU A 35 6.04 -9.13 12.12
N TRP A 36 5.62 -9.64 13.27
CA TRP A 36 5.38 -8.83 14.43
C TRP A 36 6.21 -9.37 15.60
N TRP A 37 6.48 -8.57 16.64
CA TRP A 37 7.27 -9.03 17.77
C TRP A 37 6.52 -10.00 18.68
N ASP A 38 5.20 -10.03 18.64
CA ASP A 38 4.40 -11.08 19.22
C ASP A 38 4.12 -12.13 18.13
N PRO A 39 4.70 -13.35 18.23
CA PRO A 39 4.53 -14.38 17.21
C PRO A 39 3.12 -14.95 17.15
N GLU A 40 2.28 -14.70 18.13
CA GLU A 40 0.88 -15.12 18.16
C GLU A 40 -0.02 -14.16 17.39
N TRP A 41 0.50 -13.00 16.96
CA TRP A 41 -0.28 -12.05 16.19
C TRP A 41 -0.35 -12.42 14.71
N TYR A 42 -1.56 -12.48 14.20
CA TYR A 42 -1.78 -12.66 12.75
C TYR A 42 -1.24 -11.47 11.96
N VAL A 43 -0.72 -11.75 10.78
CA VAL A 43 -0.24 -10.75 9.84
C VAL A 43 -0.87 -11.04 8.48
N ALA A 44 -1.65 -10.10 7.95
CA ALA A 44 -2.22 -10.22 6.62
C ALA A 44 -1.26 -9.65 5.56
N ASP A 45 -1.18 -10.29 4.38
CA ASP A 45 -0.45 -9.71 3.26
C ASP A 45 -1.18 -8.46 2.73
N PRO A 46 -0.52 -7.28 2.72
CA PRO A 46 -1.17 -6.03 2.37
C PRO A 46 -1.57 -5.95 0.88
N VAL A 47 -0.82 -6.58 -0.03
CA VAL A 47 -1.11 -6.56 -1.47
C VAL A 47 -2.39 -7.35 -1.76
N VAL A 48 -2.52 -8.52 -1.10
CA VAL A 48 -3.73 -9.36 -1.22
C VAL A 48 -4.95 -8.64 -0.64
N VAL A 49 -4.80 -8.01 0.53
CA VAL A 49 -5.88 -7.20 1.13
C VAL A 49 -6.30 -6.06 0.21
N ILE A 50 -5.35 -5.26 -0.30
CA ILE A 50 -5.65 -4.13 -1.18
C ILE A 50 -6.28 -4.59 -2.51
N ALA A 51 -5.91 -5.77 -3.03
CA ALA A 51 -6.57 -6.34 -4.21
C ALA A 51 -8.04 -6.66 -3.93
N ALA A 52 -8.35 -7.27 -2.78
CA ALA A 52 -9.72 -7.54 -2.37
C ALA A 52 -10.52 -6.25 -2.12
N VAL A 53 -9.91 -5.24 -1.50
CA VAL A 53 -10.51 -3.90 -1.33
C VAL A 53 -10.80 -3.25 -2.68
N ALA A 54 -9.85 -3.30 -3.63
CA ALA A 54 -10.03 -2.76 -4.97
C ALA A 54 -11.25 -3.35 -5.70
N ALA A 55 -11.47 -4.66 -5.53
CA ALA A 55 -12.60 -5.38 -6.13
C ALA A 55 -13.95 -5.12 -5.44
N ARG A 56 -13.94 -4.64 -4.19
CA ARG A 56 -15.15 -4.44 -3.37
C ARG A 56 -15.54 -2.97 -3.22
N THR A 57 -14.72 -2.04 -3.69
CA THR A 57 -14.91 -0.59 -3.63
C THR A 57 -14.85 0.01 -5.04
N ALA A 58 -15.43 1.19 -5.22
CA ALA A 58 -15.50 1.84 -6.54
C ALA A 58 -14.92 3.27 -6.56
N ARG A 59 -14.82 3.94 -5.41
CA ARG A 59 -14.50 5.37 -5.33
C ARG A 59 -13.24 5.68 -4.54
N ILE A 60 -13.06 5.06 -3.37
CA ILE A 60 -11.98 5.42 -2.44
C ILE A 60 -10.59 5.13 -3.01
N ARG A 61 -9.64 6.02 -2.71
CA ARG A 61 -8.20 5.77 -2.92
C ARG A 61 -7.76 4.62 -2.04
N ILE A 62 -6.87 3.81 -2.57
CA ILE A 62 -6.36 2.62 -1.86
C ILE A 62 -4.83 2.56 -1.98
N GLY A 63 -4.21 1.93 -1.00
CA GLY A 63 -2.75 1.75 -1.05
C GLY A 63 -2.17 1.17 0.22
N ILE A 64 -0.85 1.04 0.19
CA ILE A 64 -0.07 0.55 1.31
C ILE A 64 0.83 1.69 1.77
N LEU A 65 0.63 2.17 3.00
CA LEU A 65 1.41 3.24 3.60
C LEU A 65 2.17 2.70 4.83
N VAL A 66 3.45 2.31 4.58
CA VAL A 66 4.23 2.40 3.34
C VAL A 66 4.72 1.03 2.92
N ASN A 67 4.86 0.77 1.60
CA ASN A 67 5.54 -0.42 1.10
C ASN A 67 7.03 -0.36 1.44
N LEU A 68 7.58 -1.47 1.88
CA LEU A 68 9.01 -1.63 2.17
C LEU A 68 9.73 -2.15 0.91
N LEU A 69 9.90 -1.28 -0.10
CA LEU A 69 10.41 -1.67 -1.41
C LEU A 69 11.81 -2.28 -1.36
N ALA A 70 12.63 -1.91 -0.37
CA ALA A 70 13.99 -2.43 -0.21
C ALA A 70 14.07 -3.96 -0.01
N ARG A 71 12.96 -4.60 0.43
CA ARG A 71 12.86 -6.06 0.59
C ARG A 71 12.05 -6.75 -0.51
N ARG A 72 11.52 -5.98 -1.48
CA ARG A 72 10.67 -6.52 -2.54
C ARG A 72 11.39 -6.58 -3.87
N ARG A 73 11.09 -7.59 -4.67
CA ARG A 73 11.56 -7.66 -6.06
C ARG A 73 10.80 -6.63 -6.90
N VAL A 74 11.49 -5.61 -7.40
CA VAL A 74 10.89 -4.45 -8.09
C VAL A 74 10.07 -4.86 -9.31
N GLY A 75 10.50 -5.84 -10.11
CA GLY A 75 9.71 -6.36 -11.23
C GLY A 75 8.37 -6.97 -10.79
N LYS A 76 8.32 -7.61 -9.60
CA LYS A 76 7.07 -8.11 -9.02
C LYS A 76 6.18 -6.95 -8.57
N VAL A 77 6.74 -5.96 -7.87
CA VAL A 77 6.01 -4.75 -7.44
C VAL A 77 5.46 -3.98 -8.63
N ALA A 78 6.23 -3.85 -9.72
CA ALA A 78 5.77 -3.20 -10.95
C ALA A 78 4.54 -3.92 -11.52
N ARG A 79 4.54 -5.25 -11.53
CA ARG A 79 3.41 -6.04 -12.02
C ARG A 79 2.19 -5.94 -11.10
N GLU A 80 2.39 -6.03 -9.79
CA GLU A 80 1.35 -5.90 -8.78
C GLU A 80 0.68 -4.53 -8.85
N SER A 81 1.48 -3.47 -8.84
CA SER A 81 0.97 -2.09 -8.84
C SER A 81 0.18 -1.75 -10.11
N VAL A 82 0.65 -2.17 -11.28
CA VAL A 82 -0.11 -1.98 -12.54
C VAL A 82 -1.43 -2.76 -12.50
N THR A 83 -1.41 -4.00 -12.02
CA THR A 83 -2.62 -4.82 -11.92
C THR A 83 -3.62 -4.22 -10.94
N LEU A 84 -3.15 -3.76 -9.78
CA LEU A 84 -3.99 -3.07 -8.79
C LEU A 84 -4.54 -1.74 -9.32
N ASP A 85 -3.74 -0.99 -10.06
CA ASP A 85 -4.15 0.27 -10.67
C ASP A 85 -5.26 0.05 -11.70
N GLN A 86 -5.15 -0.99 -12.53
CA GLN A 86 -6.20 -1.38 -13.47
C GLN A 86 -7.45 -1.89 -12.76
N LEU A 87 -7.30 -2.80 -11.80
CA LEU A 87 -8.41 -3.36 -11.03
C LEU A 87 -9.19 -2.28 -10.30
N SER A 88 -8.49 -1.31 -9.76
CA SER A 88 -9.08 -0.17 -9.07
C SER A 88 -9.50 0.99 -9.98
N GLN A 89 -9.27 0.90 -11.30
CA GLN A 89 -9.55 1.96 -12.26
C GLN A 89 -8.85 3.30 -11.89
N GLY A 90 -7.56 3.22 -11.53
CA GLY A 90 -6.74 4.40 -11.26
C GLY A 90 -6.89 4.99 -9.85
N ARG A 91 -7.23 4.17 -8.84
CA ARG A 91 -7.36 4.61 -7.44
C ARG A 91 -6.14 4.28 -6.58
N LEU A 92 -5.16 3.56 -7.11
CA LEU A 92 -3.97 3.15 -6.36
C LEU A 92 -3.06 4.35 -6.03
N VAL A 93 -2.53 4.35 -4.82
CA VAL A 93 -1.39 5.16 -4.38
C VAL A 93 -0.31 4.20 -3.89
N VAL A 94 0.91 4.35 -4.37
CA VAL A 94 2.07 3.58 -3.90
C VAL A 94 2.75 4.36 -2.79
N GLY A 95 2.59 3.91 -1.55
CA GLY A 95 3.43 4.40 -0.46
C GLY A 95 4.81 3.77 -0.53
N ALA A 96 5.85 4.51 -0.19
CA ALA A 96 7.22 4.03 -0.20
C ALA A 96 7.96 4.45 1.08
N GLY A 97 8.55 3.50 1.76
CA GLY A 97 9.23 3.76 3.03
C GLY A 97 10.35 2.78 3.35
N LEU A 98 11.12 3.13 4.37
CA LEU A 98 12.29 2.37 4.78
C LEU A 98 11.95 1.19 5.70
N GLY A 99 10.77 1.21 6.29
CA GLY A 99 10.40 0.31 7.39
C GLY A 99 10.99 0.74 8.73
N ALA A 100 10.24 0.48 9.79
CA ALA A 100 10.64 0.84 11.15
C ALA A 100 11.53 -0.21 11.82
N ARG A 101 11.45 -1.46 11.36
CA ARG A 101 12.05 -2.64 12.01
C ARG A 101 13.08 -3.32 11.13
N ALA A 102 14.34 -3.33 11.58
CA ALA A 102 15.42 -4.03 10.89
C ALA A 102 15.22 -5.56 10.92
N GLU A 103 14.58 -6.09 11.97
CA GLU A 103 14.33 -7.52 12.19
C GLU A 103 13.49 -8.14 11.09
N GLU A 104 12.56 -7.39 10.50
CA GLU A 104 11.74 -7.85 9.37
C GLU A 104 12.55 -8.08 8.08
N PHE A 105 13.77 -7.54 8.03
CA PHE A 105 14.72 -7.75 6.95
C PHE A 105 15.70 -8.86 7.31
N THR A 106 16.35 -8.74 8.47
CA THR A 106 17.42 -9.66 8.86
C THR A 106 16.93 -11.09 9.13
N ALA A 107 15.68 -11.26 9.57
CA ALA A 107 15.06 -12.57 9.74
C ALA A 107 14.97 -13.39 8.43
N PHE A 108 14.95 -12.71 7.29
CA PHE A 108 14.94 -13.33 5.96
C PHE A 108 16.28 -13.21 5.22
N GLY A 109 17.36 -12.85 5.93
CA GLY A 109 18.70 -12.72 5.35
C GLY A 109 18.86 -11.46 4.48
N GLU A 110 17.97 -10.49 4.61
CA GLU A 110 18.02 -9.23 3.89
C GLU A 110 18.78 -8.16 4.69
N PRO A 111 19.34 -7.12 4.03
CA PRO A 111 20.10 -6.08 4.72
C PRO A 111 19.28 -5.32 5.76
N GLY A 112 19.74 -5.30 7.00
CA GLY A 112 19.12 -4.58 8.10
C GLY A 112 19.55 -3.12 8.20
N GLU A 113 20.70 -2.74 7.65
CA GLU A 113 21.29 -1.43 7.77
C GLU A 113 20.46 -0.34 7.06
N ALA A 114 20.14 0.74 7.77
CA ALA A 114 19.25 1.79 7.26
C ALA A 114 19.80 2.48 6.00
N LYS A 115 21.13 2.64 5.89
CA LYS A 115 21.79 3.26 4.74
C LYS A 115 21.62 2.39 3.49
N GLU A 116 21.84 1.09 3.61
CA GLU A 116 21.68 0.15 2.50
C GLU A 116 20.21 0.02 2.08
N ARG A 117 19.29 -0.10 3.04
CA ARG A 117 17.86 -0.08 2.76
C ARG A 117 17.42 1.20 2.04
N ALA A 118 18.00 2.35 2.41
CA ALA A 118 17.70 3.62 1.75
C ALA A 118 18.19 3.66 0.30
N ALA A 119 19.39 3.15 0.02
CA ALA A 119 19.93 3.06 -1.33
C ALA A 119 19.09 2.13 -2.21
N ARG A 120 18.75 0.93 -1.69
CA ARG A 120 17.85 -0.02 -2.38
C ARG A 120 16.46 0.57 -2.64
N LEU A 121 15.91 1.33 -1.69
CA LEU A 121 14.64 2.03 -1.86
C LEU A 121 14.70 3.08 -2.97
N ASP A 122 15.76 3.87 -3.03
CA ASP A 122 15.93 4.89 -4.07
C ASP A 122 16.04 4.25 -5.46
N GLU A 123 16.86 3.20 -5.63
CA GLU A 123 16.95 2.45 -6.88
C GLU A 123 15.64 1.73 -7.23
N SER A 124 14.93 1.20 -6.23
CA SER A 124 13.63 0.55 -6.44
C SER A 124 12.60 1.51 -7.01
N LEU A 125 12.56 2.73 -6.51
CA LEU A 125 11.66 3.77 -6.99
C LEU A 125 12.00 4.20 -8.42
N ASP A 126 13.28 4.41 -8.72
CA ASP A 126 13.74 4.80 -10.05
C ASP A 126 13.46 3.69 -11.09
N LEU A 127 13.73 2.43 -10.75
CA LEU A 127 13.43 1.31 -11.62
C LEU A 127 11.92 1.09 -11.78
N LEU A 128 11.13 1.25 -10.71
CA LEU A 128 9.68 1.10 -10.75
C LEU A 128 9.03 2.12 -11.67
N ASP A 129 9.45 3.39 -11.59
CA ASP A 129 8.96 4.47 -12.47
C ASP A 129 9.28 4.16 -13.94
N ALA A 130 10.50 3.71 -14.23
CA ALA A 130 10.88 3.28 -15.58
C ALA A 130 10.02 2.11 -16.09
N LEU A 131 9.78 1.08 -15.26
CA LEU A 131 8.99 -0.11 -15.63
C LEU A 131 7.50 0.19 -15.89
N TRP A 132 6.98 1.31 -15.41
CA TRP A 132 5.62 1.75 -15.70
C TRP A 132 5.46 2.42 -17.07
N THR A 133 6.56 2.64 -17.79
CA THR A 133 6.54 3.14 -19.18
C THR A 133 6.25 2.02 -20.18
N ARG A 134 6.12 2.34 -21.48
CA ARG A 134 6.03 1.34 -22.57
C ARG A 134 7.39 0.99 -23.15
N GLU A 135 8.39 1.79 -22.84
CA GLU A 135 9.70 1.67 -23.47
C GLU A 135 10.49 0.52 -22.85
N PRO A 136 11.37 -0.13 -23.63
CA PRO A 136 12.32 -1.08 -23.10
C PRO A 136 13.23 -0.42 -22.06
N VAL A 137 13.34 -1.03 -20.89
CA VAL A 137 14.11 -0.53 -19.75
C VAL A 137 15.40 -1.31 -19.62
N THR A 138 16.52 -0.60 -19.68
CA THR A 138 17.82 -1.10 -19.22
C THR A 138 18.26 -0.24 -18.05
N PHE A 139 18.35 -0.85 -16.86
CA PHE A 139 18.71 -0.20 -15.61
C PHE A 139 19.98 -0.85 -15.03
N ARG A 140 20.93 -0.05 -14.59
CA ARG A 140 22.18 -0.50 -13.98
C ARG A 140 22.44 0.31 -12.71
N GLY A 141 21.93 -0.16 -11.57
CA GLY A 141 22.18 0.40 -10.25
C GLY A 141 23.27 -0.37 -9.51
N GLU A 142 23.55 0.03 -8.30
CA GLU A 142 24.45 -0.66 -7.38
C GLU A 142 23.82 -1.96 -6.84
N HIS A 143 22.51 -1.92 -6.62
CA HIS A 143 21.75 -3.03 -6.02
C HIS A 143 20.80 -3.72 -7.00
N LEU A 144 20.35 -3.04 -8.04
CA LEU A 144 19.33 -3.52 -8.95
C LEU A 144 19.77 -3.42 -10.41
N THR A 145 19.38 -4.41 -11.21
CA THR A 145 19.61 -4.41 -12.65
C THR A 145 18.37 -4.87 -13.40
N ALA A 146 18.16 -4.30 -14.58
CA ALA A 146 17.22 -4.78 -15.59
C ALA A 146 17.86 -4.64 -16.98
N THR A 147 17.59 -5.57 -17.89
CA THR A 147 18.17 -5.54 -19.24
C THR A 147 17.08 -5.79 -20.25
N ASP A 148 16.81 -4.78 -21.06
CA ASP A 148 15.86 -4.83 -22.17
C ASP A 148 14.46 -5.35 -21.74
N VAL A 149 13.91 -4.79 -20.66
CA VAL A 149 12.63 -5.21 -20.09
C VAL A 149 11.53 -4.27 -20.52
N THR A 150 10.50 -4.80 -21.20
CA THR A 150 9.24 -4.08 -21.45
C THR A 150 8.12 -4.70 -20.63
N MET A 151 7.41 -3.88 -19.85
CA MET A 151 6.28 -4.34 -19.04
C MET A 151 4.96 -3.77 -19.54
N LEU A 152 4.07 -4.66 -20.00
CA LEU A 152 2.71 -4.33 -20.40
C LEU A 152 1.71 -5.12 -19.53
N PRO A 153 0.51 -4.58 -19.31
CA PRO A 153 0.04 -3.25 -19.69
C PRO A 153 0.68 -2.12 -18.86
N ARG A 154 0.47 -0.87 -19.27
CA ARG A 154 0.84 0.31 -18.46
C ARG A 154 -0.20 0.57 -17.38
N PRO A 155 0.14 1.34 -16.32
CA PRO A 155 -0.86 1.87 -15.39
C PRO A 155 -1.98 2.63 -16.10
N VAL A 156 -3.13 2.73 -15.47
CA VAL A 156 -4.25 3.60 -15.90
C VAL A 156 -3.91 5.06 -15.64
N GLN A 157 -3.34 5.34 -14.47
CA GLN A 157 -2.98 6.69 -14.06
C GLN A 157 -1.85 7.29 -14.90
N ARG A 158 -1.89 8.61 -15.14
CA ARG A 158 -0.90 9.37 -15.91
C ARG A 158 -0.39 10.56 -15.11
N PRO A 159 0.89 10.89 -15.18
CA PRO A 159 1.94 10.23 -15.97
C PRO A 159 2.35 8.87 -15.42
N ARG A 160 2.06 8.57 -14.16
CA ARG A 160 2.33 7.32 -13.42
C ARG A 160 1.34 7.13 -12.27
N ILE A 161 1.44 6.00 -11.56
CA ILE A 161 0.78 5.82 -10.27
C ILE A 161 1.42 6.77 -9.26
N PRO A 162 0.63 7.57 -8.48
CA PRO A 162 1.21 8.48 -7.48
C PRO A 162 2.03 7.73 -6.43
N VAL A 163 3.20 8.29 -6.10
CA VAL A 163 4.12 7.76 -5.09
C VAL A 163 4.18 8.72 -3.90
N TRP A 164 3.84 8.24 -2.70
CA TRP A 164 3.98 8.98 -1.45
C TRP A 164 5.09 8.40 -0.60
N CYS A 165 6.08 9.21 -0.25
CA CYS A 165 7.23 8.76 0.53
C CYS A 165 7.01 9.00 2.02
N GLY A 166 7.15 7.94 2.83
CA GLY A 166 7.16 8.04 4.28
C GLY A 166 8.50 8.54 4.82
N GLY A 167 8.47 9.34 5.88
CA GLY A 167 9.69 9.85 6.51
C GLY A 167 9.50 10.32 7.94
N ARG A 168 10.55 10.15 8.78
CA ARG A 168 10.53 10.60 10.17
C ARG A 168 11.23 11.94 10.30
N TRP A 169 10.45 13.00 10.56
CA TRP A 169 10.98 14.33 10.83
C TRP A 169 11.66 14.36 12.22
N PRO A 170 12.79 15.06 12.42
CA PRO A 170 13.47 15.99 11.49
C PRO A 170 14.56 15.35 10.60
N VAL A 171 14.60 14.02 10.41
CA VAL A 171 15.57 13.36 9.52
C VAL A 171 15.33 13.80 8.08
N LYS A 172 16.33 14.46 7.45
CA LYS A 172 16.16 15.17 6.17
C LYS A 172 16.09 14.27 4.92
N ALA A 173 16.80 13.13 4.91
CA ALA A 173 16.95 12.30 3.72
C ALA A 173 15.61 11.80 3.14
N PRO A 174 14.63 11.30 3.94
CA PRO A 174 13.31 10.88 3.42
C PRO A 174 12.54 12.03 2.75
N PHE A 175 12.69 13.26 3.25
CA PHE A 175 12.01 14.44 2.70
C PHE A 175 12.63 14.91 1.39
N ARG A 176 13.96 14.78 1.23
CA ARG A 176 14.62 14.97 -0.09
C ARG A 176 14.18 13.92 -1.09
N ARG A 177 13.97 12.66 -0.64
CA ARG A 177 13.38 11.62 -1.49
C ARG A 177 11.97 12.01 -1.90
N ALA A 178 11.10 12.37 -0.95
CA ALA A 178 9.72 12.76 -1.22
C ALA A 178 9.62 13.94 -2.21
N ALA A 179 10.60 14.86 -2.19
CA ALA A 179 10.65 16.00 -3.11
C ALA A 179 10.77 15.61 -4.59
N ARG A 180 11.19 14.37 -4.90
CA ARG A 180 11.25 13.79 -6.25
C ARG A 180 9.94 13.15 -6.70
N TRP A 181 8.99 12.93 -5.78
CA TRP A 181 7.77 12.15 -6.01
C TRP A 181 6.49 12.96 -5.78
N ASP A 182 5.36 12.30 -5.65
CA ASP A 182 4.04 12.93 -5.72
C ASP A 182 3.47 13.28 -4.34
N GLY A 183 4.10 12.83 -3.25
CA GLY A 183 3.65 13.18 -1.91
C GLY A 183 4.59 12.73 -0.80
N VAL A 184 4.28 13.20 0.40
CA VAL A 184 4.98 12.86 1.64
C VAL A 184 4.00 12.45 2.72
N MET A 185 4.38 11.43 3.49
CA MET A 185 3.70 11.02 4.72
C MET A 185 4.70 11.17 5.88
N PRO A 186 4.74 12.34 6.54
CA PRO A 186 5.62 12.57 7.66
C PRO A 186 5.11 11.87 8.92
N THR A 187 6.06 11.28 9.65
CA THR A 187 5.96 10.96 11.08
C THR A 187 7.01 11.75 11.81
N HIS A 188 7.10 11.65 13.12
CA HIS A 188 8.08 12.42 13.90
C HIS A 188 8.85 11.53 14.88
N THR A 189 10.15 11.82 15.09
CA THR A 189 11.00 11.02 15.98
C THR A 189 10.65 11.17 17.45
N GLY A 190 10.02 12.28 17.84
CA GLY A 190 9.63 12.59 19.21
C GLY A 190 8.21 12.14 19.59
N TYR A 191 7.46 11.52 18.67
CA TYR A 191 6.08 11.10 18.92
C TYR A 191 5.91 9.61 18.66
N GLY A 192 5.10 8.98 19.48
CA GLY A 192 4.81 7.55 19.43
C GLY A 192 3.70 7.18 18.47
N LEU A 193 3.38 5.89 18.47
CA LEU A 193 2.31 5.34 17.66
C LEU A 193 0.96 5.95 18.04
N GLY A 194 0.24 6.45 17.02
CA GLY A 194 -1.06 7.10 17.21
C GLY A 194 -1.00 8.51 17.82
N GLU A 195 0.18 9.08 18.01
CA GLU A 195 0.36 10.48 18.34
C GLU A 195 0.56 11.29 17.06
N THR A 196 0.00 12.49 17.01
CA THR A 196 0.08 13.38 15.87
C THR A 196 1.14 14.45 16.12
N MET A 197 2.07 14.63 15.20
CA MET A 197 3.03 15.74 15.27
C MET A 197 2.29 17.09 15.22
N PRO A 198 2.78 18.14 15.89
CA PRO A 198 2.09 19.41 15.89
C PRO A 198 2.16 20.13 14.53
N PRO A 199 1.22 21.06 14.23
CA PRO A 199 1.14 21.72 12.93
C PRO A 199 2.41 22.48 12.53
N GLU A 200 3.14 23.05 13.48
CA GLU A 200 4.40 23.78 13.25
C GLU A 200 5.51 22.84 12.75
N GLU A 201 5.58 21.61 13.26
CA GLU A 201 6.53 20.60 12.79
C GLU A 201 6.14 20.07 11.41
N LEU A 202 4.84 19.91 11.16
CA LEU A 202 4.35 19.59 9.81
C LEU A 202 4.73 20.69 8.83
N LEU A 203 4.49 21.96 9.19
CA LEU A 203 4.84 23.11 8.35
C LEU A 203 6.34 23.12 8.04
N ALA A 204 7.19 22.85 9.03
CA ALA A 204 8.65 22.80 8.84
C ALA A 204 9.04 21.66 7.86
N ALA A 205 8.47 20.48 8.02
CA ALA A 205 8.71 19.33 7.15
C ALA A 205 8.24 19.59 5.70
N VAL A 206 7.04 20.13 5.54
CA VAL A 206 6.47 20.49 4.22
C VAL A 206 7.29 21.58 3.53
N ARG A 207 7.66 22.63 4.26
CA ARG A 207 8.50 23.72 3.73
C ARG A 207 9.83 23.18 3.24
N TYR A 208 10.53 22.38 4.07
CA TYR A 208 11.78 21.75 3.69
C TYR A 208 11.63 20.88 2.43
N THR A 209 10.57 20.07 2.35
CA THR A 209 10.33 19.21 1.18
C THR A 209 10.10 20.03 -0.09
N ARG A 210 9.29 21.09 0.00
CA ARG A 210 9.00 21.98 -1.15
C ARG A 210 10.22 22.76 -1.64
N GLU A 211 11.10 23.17 -0.75
CA GLU A 211 12.37 23.82 -1.11
C GLU A 211 13.31 22.92 -1.93
N HIS A 212 13.18 21.60 -1.76
CA HIS A 212 13.99 20.60 -2.48
C HIS A 212 13.23 19.94 -3.63
N ARG A 213 12.00 20.40 -3.92
CA ARG A 213 11.15 19.74 -4.91
C ARG A 213 11.68 19.94 -6.32
N THR A 214 11.82 18.81 -7.05
CA THR A 214 12.24 18.76 -8.46
C THR A 214 11.14 18.22 -9.37
N ALA A 215 10.21 17.45 -8.84
CA ALA A 215 9.10 16.89 -9.60
C ALA A 215 8.03 17.97 -9.88
N PRO A 216 7.49 18.04 -11.10
CA PRO A 216 6.36 18.91 -11.44
C PRO A 216 5.03 18.37 -10.89
N GLY A 217 3.99 19.23 -10.90
CA GLY A 217 2.62 18.84 -10.62
C GLY A 217 2.22 18.88 -9.15
N PRO A 218 1.04 18.30 -8.81
CA PRO A 218 0.49 18.27 -7.46
C PRO A 218 1.43 17.56 -6.48
N PHE A 219 1.30 17.92 -5.20
CA PHE A 219 2.08 17.29 -4.14
C PHE A 219 1.21 17.08 -2.92
N ASP A 220 0.99 15.80 -2.59
CA ASP A 220 0.20 15.43 -1.44
C ASP A 220 1.02 15.44 -0.14
N VAL A 221 0.35 15.85 0.93
CA VAL A 221 0.86 15.81 2.30
C VAL A 221 -0.13 15.04 3.14
N ALA A 222 0.20 13.80 3.49
CA ALA A 222 -0.64 12.91 4.26
C ALA A 222 -0.14 12.81 5.70
N LEU A 223 -0.98 13.05 6.69
CA LEU A 223 -0.61 12.98 8.11
C LEU A 223 -1.58 12.11 8.89
N GLU A 224 -1.06 11.20 9.70
CA GLU A 224 -1.86 10.44 10.66
C GLU A 224 -2.22 11.27 11.88
N GLY A 225 -3.49 11.15 12.30
CA GLY A 225 -3.97 11.78 13.50
C GLY A 225 -5.30 11.18 13.97
N ARG A 226 -5.87 11.77 15.02
CA ARG A 226 -7.10 11.30 15.64
C ARG A 226 -8.13 12.41 15.72
N THR A 227 -9.37 12.09 15.36
CA THR A 227 -10.50 12.99 15.56
C THR A 227 -11.62 12.29 16.34
N ASP A 228 -12.46 13.09 16.99
CA ASP A 228 -13.66 12.61 17.65
C ASP A 228 -14.80 12.50 16.64
N GLY A 229 -15.20 11.26 16.33
CA GLY A 229 -16.29 10.99 15.39
C GLY A 229 -17.68 11.39 15.91
N THR A 230 -17.85 11.51 17.23
CA THR A 230 -19.11 11.96 17.85
C THR A 230 -19.33 13.47 17.71
N ALA A 231 -18.27 14.21 17.41
CA ALA A 231 -18.27 15.65 17.23
C ALA A 231 -17.57 16.07 15.93
N PRO A 232 -18.13 15.73 14.75
CA PRO A 232 -17.47 15.89 13.46
C PRO A 232 -17.06 17.34 13.14
N ASP A 233 -17.78 18.34 13.62
CA ASP A 233 -17.43 19.75 13.44
C ASP A 233 -16.21 20.15 14.28
N ARG A 234 -16.09 19.63 15.53
CA ARG A 234 -14.88 19.80 16.34
C ARG A 234 -13.68 19.05 15.73
N GLY A 235 -13.93 17.86 15.19
CA GLY A 235 -12.93 17.13 14.42
C GLY A 235 -12.40 17.96 13.24
N GLY A 236 -13.30 18.59 12.49
CA GLY A 236 -12.92 19.51 11.42
C GLY A 236 -12.11 20.71 11.92
N GLN A 237 -12.49 21.34 13.03
CA GLN A 237 -11.73 22.44 13.65
C GLN A 237 -10.33 22.00 14.11
N HIS A 238 -10.19 20.77 14.61
CA HIS A 238 -8.90 20.19 15.01
C HIS A 238 -7.95 20.09 13.82
N VAL A 239 -8.42 19.78 12.62
CA VAL A 239 -7.60 19.60 11.42
C VAL A 239 -7.22 20.93 10.74
N VAL A 240 -7.95 22.02 10.97
CA VAL A 240 -7.70 23.34 10.33
C VAL A 240 -6.25 23.84 10.45
N PRO A 241 -5.57 23.78 11.60
CA PRO A 241 -4.16 24.22 11.70
C PRO A 241 -3.23 23.43 10.79
N TYR A 242 -3.49 22.16 10.60
CA TYR A 242 -2.70 21.29 9.71
C TYR A 242 -2.91 21.62 8.23
N VAL A 243 -4.13 21.99 7.84
CA VAL A 243 -4.39 22.51 6.49
C VAL A 243 -3.59 23.78 6.24
N GLY A 244 -3.51 24.69 7.23
CA GLY A 244 -2.64 25.85 7.18
C GLY A 244 -1.14 25.53 7.05
N ALA A 245 -0.72 24.36 7.56
CA ALA A 245 0.63 23.84 7.43
C ALA A 245 0.88 23.11 6.08
N GLY A 246 -0.14 22.98 5.23
CA GLY A 246 -0.03 22.40 3.89
C GLY A 246 -0.51 20.96 3.78
N LEU A 247 -1.28 20.47 4.76
CA LEU A 247 -1.92 19.15 4.73
C LEU A 247 -2.92 19.05 3.57
N THR A 248 -2.89 17.90 2.85
CA THR A 248 -3.89 17.56 1.83
C THR A 248 -4.71 16.31 2.20
N TRP A 249 -4.14 15.41 3.01
CA TRP A 249 -4.78 14.18 3.46
C TRP A 249 -4.66 14.00 4.98
N TRP A 250 -5.80 13.99 5.67
CA TRP A 250 -5.87 13.57 7.05
C TRP A 250 -6.12 12.07 7.11
N ILE A 251 -5.18 11.31 7.65
CA ILE A 251 -5.29 9.86 7.81
C ILE A 251 -5.78 9.58 9.22
N GLU A 252 -7.03 9.19 9.37
CA GLU A 252 -7.57 8.80 10.67
C GLU A 252 -6.87 7.55 11.16
N ALA A 253 -6.05 7.68 12.22
CA ALA A 253 -5.25 6.60 12.78
C ALA A 253 -6.16 5.64 13.56
N LEU A 254 -6.32 4.43 13.05
CA LEU A 254 -7.09 3.35 13.68
C LEU A 254 -6.22 2.11 13.85
N GLY A 255 -6.28 1.50 15.03
CA GLY A 255 -5.50 0.33 15.38
C GLY A 255 -5.68 -0.03 16.86
N TRP A 256 -5.03 -1.10 17.33
CA TRP A 256 -5.16 -1.62 18.69
C TRP A 256 -4.83 -0.59 19.80
N TRP A 257 -4.01 0.42 19.50
CA TRP A 257 -3.71 1.53 20.43
C TRP A 257 -4.88 2.50 20.65
N ARG A 258 -5.96 2.33 19.91
CA ARG A 258 -7.17 3.17 20.00
C ARG A 258 -8.40 2.37 20.39
N GLY A 259 -8.34 1.06 20.35
CA GLY A 259 -9.44 0.16 20.69
C GLY A 259 -9.46 -1.10 19.83
N THR A 260 -10.61 -1.73 19.82
CA THR A 260 -10.86 -2.98 19.11
C THR A 260 -11.20 -2.74 17.63
N PRO A 261 -11.29 -3.81 16.81
CA PRO A 261 -11.85 -3.70 15.45
C PRO A 261 -13.27 -3.13 15.39
N GLU A 262 -14.10 -3.43 16.41
CA GLU A 262 -15.47 -2.91 16.53
C GLU A 262 -15.47 -1.40 16.82
N ASP A 263 -14.52 -0.92 17.64
CA ASP A 263 -14.32 0.52 17.85
C ASP A 263 -13.88 1.21 16.58
N ALA A 264 -13.01 0.58 15.79
CA ALA A 264 -12.60 1.08 14.49
C ALA A 264 -13.78 1.14 13.50
N MET A 265 -14.60 0.09 13.45
CA MET A 265 -15.83 0.09 12.66
C MET A 265 -16.77 1.22 13.10
N THR A 266 -16.98 1.37 14.39
CA THR A 266 -17.80 2.46 14.96
C THR A 266 -17.27 3.82 14.54
N ARG A 267 -15.94 4.05 14.62
CA ARG A 267 -15.34 5.32 14.19
C ARG A 267 -15.49 5.55 12.68
N ILE A 268 -15.37 4.52 11.87
CA ILE A 268 -15.55 4.61 10.42
C ILE A 268 -17.00 4.99 10.06
N THR A 269 -17.99 4.37 10.69
CA THR A 269 -19.41 4.63 10.43
C THR A 269 -19.87 6.03 10.86
N GLN A 270 -19.14 6.69 11.74
CA GLN A 270 -19.36 8.11 12.09
C GLN A 270 -18.97 9.07 10.95
N GLY A 271 -18.25 8.58 9.94
CA GLY A 271 -17.79 9.36 8.80
C GLY A 271 -16.57 10.26 9.10
N PRO A 272 -16.03 10.90 8.06
CA PRO A 272 -14.90 11.81 8.19
C PRO A 272 -15.25 13.08 8.97
N PRO A 273 -14.24 13.78 9.55
CA PRO A 273 -14.46 15.10 10.15
C PRO A 273 -15.02 16.06 9.09
N ARG A 274 -16.03 16.86 9.48
CA ARG A 274 -16.68 17.77 8.55
C ARG A 274 -15.75 18.91 8.17
N ARG A 275 -15.81 19.31 6.89
CA ARG A 275 -15.06 20.48 6.40
C ARG A 275 -15.42 21.71 7.22
N ALA A 276 -14.45 22.33 7.87
CA ALA A 276 -14.64 23.67 8.43
C ALA A 276 -14.97 24.62 7.26
N ARG A 277 -16.06 25.41 7.37
CA ARG A 277 -16.34 26.46 6.40
C ARG A 277 -15.29 27.55 6.55
N LEU A 278 -14.23 27.46 5.77
CA LEU A 278 -13.24 28.52 5.66
C LEU A 278 -13.89 29.66 4.87
N ARG A 279 -14.31 30.74 5.56
CA ARG A 279 -14.63 32.03 4.91
C ARG A 279 -13.28 32.67 4.54
N GLY A 280 -12.91 32.61 3.26
CA GLY A 280 -11.73 33.33 2.79
C GLY A 280 -11.18 32.71 1.49
N ARG A 281 -10.88 33.57 0.53
CA ARG A 281 -10.23 33.23 -0.73
C ARG A 281 -8.90 32.52 -0.44
N CYS A 282 -8.74 31.37 -0.94
CA CYS A 282 -7.54 30.62 -1.27
C CYS A 282 -7.61 29.16 -0.78
N GLY A 283 -7.48 28.26 -1.71
CA GLY A 283 -7.01 26.92 -1.45
C GLY A 283 -8.10 25.96 -0.97
N HIS A 284 -8.22 24.90 -1.67
CA HIS A 284 -9.08 23.77 -1.36
C HIS A 284 -8.58 23.09 -0.09
N ALA A 285 -9.29 23.29 1.02
CA ALA A 285 -9.09 22.51 2.23
C ALA A 285 -9.79 21.17 2.04
N VAL A 286 -9.02 20.15 1.72
CA VAL A 286 -9.49 18.78 1.65
C VAL A 286 -9.25 18.10 2.99
N LEU A 287 -10.28 17.94 3.77
CA LEU A 287 -10.31 16.99 4.85
C LEU A 287 -10.61 15.64 4.21
N VAL A 288 -9.62 14.76 4.15
CA VAL A 288 -9.68 13.45 3.52
C VAL A 288 -10.26 13.53 2.09
N GLY A 289 -9.37 13.61 1.09
CA GLY A 289 -9.83 13.35 -0.09
C GLY A 289 -9.77 14.07 -1.32
N VAL A 290 -10.06 14.56 -2.16
CA VAL A 290 -9.89 14.75 -3.60
C VAL A 290 -8.93 15.91 -3.88
N PRO A 291 -7.78 15.71 -4.51
CA PRO A 291 -7.05 16.82 -5.11
C PRO A 291 -7.94 17.42 -6.22
N ASP A 292 -8.28 18.70 -6.10
CA ASP A 292 -8.82 19.42 -7.25
C ASP A 292 -7.78 19.42 -8.36
N GLY A 293 -8.02 18.63 -9.38
CA GLY A 293 -7.12 18.45 -10.51
C GLY A 293 -7.20 17.05 -11.13
N LEU A 294 -7.68 16.07 -10.37
CA LEU A 294 -8.14 14.81 -10.93
C LEU A 294 -9.67 14.78 -10.78
N GLY A 295 -10.35 15.57 -11.57
CA GLY A 295 -11.79 15.41 -11.81
C GLY A 295 -12.05 13.95 -12.18
N PRO A 296 -13.30 13.44 -11.97
CA PRO A 296 -13.65 12.14 -12.51
C PRO A 296 -13.16 12.14 -13.95
N VAL A 297 -12.37 11.17 -14.31
CA VAL A 297 -12.07 10.91 -15.72
C VAL A 297 -13.45 10.71 -16.31
N ALA A 298 -13.95 11.78 -16.96
CA ALA A 298 -15.20 11.73 -17.70
C ALA A 298 -15.07 10.51 -18.58
N GLY A 299 -15.99 9.57 -18.43
CA GLY A 299 -15.95 8.32 -19.12
C GLY A 299 -15.58 8.58 -20.56
N ALA A 300 -14.47 8.04 -21.00
CA ALA A 300 -14.12 8.02 -22.40
C ALA A 300 -15.30 7.34 -23.09
N ARG A 301 -16.20 8.11 -23.66
CA ARG A 301 -17.08 7.63 -24.69
C ARG A 301 -16.13 7.07 -25.73
N LEU A 302 -16.23 5.78 -25.96
CA LEU A 302 -15.70 5.16 -27.16
C LEU A 302 -16.24 5.99 -28.33
N GLY A 303 -15.40 6.86 -28.86
CA GLY A 303 -15.63 7.52 -30.12
C GLY A 303 -15.62 6.40 -31.15
N GLU A 304 -16.74 6.19 -31.79
CA GLU A 304 -16.87 5.42 -33.02
C GLU A 304 -16.06 6.16 -34.08
N ASP A 305 -14.81 5.76 -34.28
CA ASP A 305 -14.15 5.97 -35.56
C ASP A 305 -14.07 4.61 -36.26
N PRO A 306 -14.75 4.44 -37.41
CA PRO A 306 -14.66 3.21 -38.17
C PRO A 306 -13.37 3.23 -38.98
N VAL A 307 -12.29 2.67 -38.45
CA VAL A 307 -11.18 2.22 -39.27
C VAL A 307 -11.41 0.76 -39.58
N ASP A 308 -11.87 0.57 -40.80
CA ASP A 308 -12.01 -0.69 -41.49
C ASP A 308 -10.65 -1.42 -41.53
N VAL A 309 -10.47 -2.41 -40.65
CA VAL A 309 -9.38 -3.37 -40.78
C VAL A 309 -10.02 -4.72 -41.04
N GLY A 310 -9.99 -5.07 -42.32
CA GLY A 310 -10.35 -6.39 -42.80
C GLY A 310 -9.55 -7.47 -42.08
N LEU A 311 -10.17 -8.14 -41.15
CA LEU A 311 -9.67 -9.36 -40.54
C LEU A 311 -10.01 -10.52 -41.45
N ASP A 312 -8.96 -11.01 -42.08
CA ASP A 312 -8.97 -12.27 -42.84
C ASP A 312 -9.35 -13.42 -41.89
N ARG A 313 -10.58 -13.91 -42.03
CA ARG A 313 -11.14 -15.04 -41.25
C ARG A 313 -10.68 -16.34 -41.90
N GLY A 314 -9.51 -16.81 -41.56
CA GLY A 314 -9.09 -18.03 -42.20
C GLY A 314 -7.86 -18.73 -41.69
N VAL A 315 -7.53 -18.71 -40.40
CA VAL A 315 -6.51 -19.66 -39.82
C VAL A 315 -6.52 -19.63 -38.28
N ALA A 316 -7.63 -19.83 -37.62
CA ALA A 316 -7.64 -19.89 -36.15
C ALA A 316 -8.66 -20.92 -35.61
N GLN A 317 -8.85 -22.06 -36.26
CA GLN A 317 -9.83 -23.03 -35.81
C GLN A 317 -9.32 -24.47 -35.68
N GLU A 318 -8.02 -24.73 -35.65
CA GLU A 318 -7.49 -26.11 -35.49
C GLU A 318 -6.47 -26.34 -34.37
N GLN A 319 -6.23 -25.40 -33.47
CA GLN A 319 -5.31 -25.64 -32.34
C GLN A 319 -5.90 -25.49 -30.93
N ALA A 320 -7.20 -25.35 -30.77
CA ALA A 320 -7.85 -25.19 -29.46
C ALA A 320 -8.56 -26.43 -28.93
N LEU A 321 -8.39 -27.60 -29.51
CA LEU A 321 -9.05 -28.83 -29.10
C LEU A 321 -8.11 -29.93 -28.55
N GLY A 322 -6.81 -29.62 -28.34
CA GLY A 322 -5.82 -30.60 -27.87
C GLY A 322 -5.59 -30.68 -26.35
N ASP A 323 -5.89 -29.65 -25.58
CA ASP A 323 -5.45 -29.55 -24.18
C ASP A 323 -6.54 -29.58 -23.09
N LEU A 324 -7.78 -29.92 -23.44
CA LEU A 324 -8.88 -30.02 -22.47
C LEU A 324 -9.24 -31.46 -22.05
N GLY A 325 -8.40 -32.43 -22.35
CA GLY A 325 -8.65 -33.87 -22.18
C GLY A 325 -8.05 -34.53 -20.93
N VAL A 326 -7.38 -33.85 -20.01
CA VAL A 326 -6.66 -34.50 -18.89
C VAL A 326 -7.16 -34.14 -17.49
N ALA A 327 -8.17 -33.32 -17.32
CA ALA A 327 -8.62 -32.87 -16.00
C ALA A 327 -9.97 -33.44 -15.54
N GLN A 328 -10.52 -34.52 -16.13
CA GLN A 328 -11.83 -35.03 -15.78
C GLN A 328 -11.91 -36.56 -15.58
N ALA A 329 -10.92 -37.12 -14.91
CA ALA A 329 -11.01 -38.52 -14.47
C ALA A 329 -10.24 -38.73 -13.17
N ARG A 330 -10.84 -38.43 -12.03
CA ARG A 330 -10.61 -39.04 -10.71
C ARG A 330 -11.43 -38.35 -9.62
N CYS A 331 -12.71 -38.58 -9.65
CA CYS A 331 -13.54 -38.38 -8.47
C CYS A 331 -14.77 -39.30 -8.53
N GLU A 332 -14.51 -40.60 -8.44
CA GLU A 332 -15.50 -41.62 -8.08
C GLU A 332 -14.73 -42.88 -7.72
N GLN A 333 -14.60 -43.12 -6.43
CA GLN A 333 -14.56 -44.42 -5.74
C GLN A 333 -13.86 -44.26 -4.38
N GLY A 334 -14.59 -44.48 -3.33
CA GLY A 334 -14.04 -44.65 -1.99
C GLY A 334 -14.99 -44.32 -0.85
N GLN A 335 -16.20 -44.82 -0.90
CA GLN A 335 -16.99 -45.08 0.32
C GLN A 335 -16.60 -46.45 0.91
N HIS A 336 -16.51 -46.45 2.24
CA HIS A 336 -16.43 -47.59 3.18
C HIS A 336 -15.07 -48.04 3.69
N LEU A 337 -15.00 -47.89 4.97
CA LEU A 337 -14.43 -48.71 6.07
C LEU A 337 -13.67 -47.79 7.01
N GLY A 338 -14.07 -47.52 8.26
CA GLY A 338 -14.24 -48.50 9.30
C GLY A 338 -13.30 -48.14 10.44
N LEU A 339 -13.87 -47.66 11.53
CA LEU A 339 -13.25 -47.41 12.84
C LEU A 339 -12.34 -48.54 13.32
N ALA A 340 -11.13 -48.25 13.80
CA ALA A 340 -10.61 -48.77 15.07
C ALA A 340 -9.14 -48.38 15.32
N GLY A 341 -8.82 -48.02 16.56
CA GLY A 341 -7.57 -48.31 17.24
C GLY A 341 -6.51 -47.22 17.24
N GLY A 342 -6.38 -46.57 18.40
CA GLY A 342 -5.31 -45.65 18.72
C GLY A 342 -3.97 -46.32 18.92
N GLU A 343 -2.92 -45.50 18.84
CA GLU A 343 -1.80 -45.46 19.79
C GLU A 343 -0.79 -44.34 19.43
N PRO A 344 0.06 -43.87 20.35
CA PRO A 344 0.58 -42.50 20.33
C PRO A 344 1.94 -42.34 19.64
N VAL A 345 2.11 -41.20 18.98
CA VAL A 345 3.38 -40.82 18.36
C VAL A 345 4.40 -40.47 19.43
N ARG A 346 5.49 -41.23 19.46
CA ARG A 346 6.67 -41.06 20.33
C ARG A 346 7.40 -39.74 20.02
N ARG A 347 7.64 -38.97 21.06
CA ARG A 347 8.61 -37.87 21.09
C ARG A 347 10.01 -38.41 20.82
N CYS A 348 10.69 -37.82 19.84
CA CYS A 348 12.12 -38.03 19.65
C CYS A 348 12.89 -37.07 20.55
N ALA A 349 13.41 -37.57 21.67
CA ALA A 349 14.32 -36.86 22.55
C ALA A 349 15.72 -36.88 21.93
N ARG A 350 16.34 -35.73 21.79
CA ARG A 350 17.77 -35.60 21.53
C ARG A 350 18.55 -35.88 22.80
N THR A 351 19.29 -36.95 22.85
CA THR A 351 20.35 -37.17 23.84
C THR A 351 21.67 -36.55 23.35
N ARG A 352 22.20 -35.67 24.16
CA ARG A 352 23.64 -35.30 24.14
C ARG A 352 24.47 -36.53 24.56
N THR A 353 25.54 -36.76 23.89
CA THR A 353 26.69 -37.46 24.49
C THR A 353 27.93 -36.64 24.24
N GLU A 354 28.55 -36.31 25.37
CA GLU A 354 29.89 -35.74 25.48
C GLU A 354 30.96 -36.79 25.23
N SER A 355 32.14 -36.26 24.96
CA SER A 355 33.48 -36.81 25.25
C SER A 355 34.17 -37.70 24.20
N GLY A 356 35.41 -37.30 23.94
CA GLY A 356 36.46 -38.17 23.54
C GLY A 356 37.59 -37.51 22.77
N THR A 357 38.57 -37.07 23.52
CA THR A 357 39.92 -36.65 23.17
C THR A 357 40.75 -37.72 22.39
N CYS A 358 41.77 -37.22 21.68
CA CYS A 358 43.09 -37.80 21.36
C CYS A 358 43.33 -38.26 19.91
N ALA A 359 44.20 -37.62 19.32
CA ALA A 359 45.54 -37.70 18.74
C ALA A 359 45.65 -36.81 17.50
#